data_c39374a6c7c8719c86ffea3f3ab8d3f9
#
_entry.id   c39374a6c7c8719c86ffea3f3ab8d3f9
#
_cell.length_a   1.000
_cell.length_b   1.000
_cell.length_c   1.000
_cell.angle_alpha   90.00
_cell.angle_beta   90.00
_cell.angle_gamma   90.00
#
_symmetry.space_group_name_H-M   'P 1'
#
loop_
_entity.id
_entity.type
_entity.pdbx_description
1 polymer ?
#
loop_
_entity_poly.entity_id
_entity_poly.type
_entity_poly.pdbx_seq_one_letter_code
_entity_poly.pdbx_strand_id
1 'polypeptide(L)'
;DIYTASPAIAANDLVSLDDPESLILPQNVVPVASDTVDEPAVAIINKVTAQLGMTDLIALNQRSVDEELPSSKIASDWLTEKGLI
;
A
#
# COMPACT_ATOMS: atom_id res chain seq x y z
N ASP A 1 -1.89 -19.67 3.29
CA ASP A 1 -2.16 -18.75 2.19
C ASP A 1 -2.44 -17.35 2.75
N ILE A 2 -1.57 -16.39 2.43
CA ILE A 2 -1.68 -15.01 2.91
C ILE A 2 -1.27 -14.03 1.81
N TYR A 3 -1.78 -12.81 1.88
CA TYR A 3 -1.40 -11.76 0.95
C TYR A 3 0.02 -11.24 1.21
N THR A 4 0.70 -10.83 0.16
CA THR A 4 2.09 -10.36 0.23
C THR A 4 2.29 -9.09 1.05
N ALA A 5 1.23 -8.30 1.25
CA ALA A 5 1.26 -7.11 2.09
C ALA A 5 0.91 -7.40 3.56
N SER A 6 0.72 -8.67 3.93
CA SER A 6 0.40 -9.04 5.31
C SER A 6 1.57 -8.80 6.25
N PRO A 7 1.39 -8.11 7.38
CA PRO A 7 2.45 -7.94 8.37
C PRO A 7 2.85 -9.25 9.04
N ALA A 8 2.03 -10.30 8.95
CA ALA A 8 2.32 -11.61 9.51
C ALA A 8 3.56 -12.25 8.87
N ILE A 9 3.92 -11.86 7.64
CA ILE A 9 5.11 -12.38 6.95
C ILE A 9 6.37 -12.01 7.76
N ALA A 10 6.53 -10.73 8.08
CA ALA A 10 7.67 -10.27 8.87
C ALA A 10 7.61 -10.77 10.32
N ALA A 11 6.42 -10.75 10.92
CA ALA A 11 6.22 -11.16 12.32
C ALA A 11 6.54 -12.63 12.57
N ASN A 12 6.45 -13.50 11.55
CA ASN A 12 6.68 -14.93 11.66
C ASN A 12 7.87 -15.43 10.84
N ASP A 13 8.74 -14.52 10.38
CA ASP A 13 9.92 -14.85 9.56
C ASP A 13 9.58 -15.69 8.32
N LEU A 14 8.44 -15.38 7.70
CA LEU A 14 8.03 -16.06 6.48
C LEU A 14 8.71 -15.43 5.26
N VAL A 15 8.83 -16.22 4.21
CA VAL A 15 9.43 -15.79 2.95
C VAL A 15 8.42 -15.95 1.82
N SER A 16 8.27 -14.90 1.01
CA SER A 16 7.47 -14.97 -0.21
C SER A 16 8.27 -15.69 -1.29
N LEU A 17 7.69 -16.74 -1.87
CA LEU A 17 8.30 -17.46 -2.98
C LEU A 17 8.01 -16.74 -4.30
N ASP A 18 8.98 -16.77 -5.21
CA ASP A 18 8.78 -16.26 -6.55
C ASP A 18 7.81 -17.15 -7.33
N ASP A 19 7.03 -16.52 -8.19
CA ASP A 19 6.10 -17.20 -9.09
C ASP A 19 6.45 -16.82 -10.55
N PRO A 20 7.56 -17.35 -11.09
CA PRO A 20 8.06 -16.93 -12.41
C PRO A 20 7.13 -17.27 -13.55
N GLU A 21 6.24 -18.23 -13.38
CA GLU A 21 5.27 -18.63 -14.43
C GLU A 21 3.89 -18.01 -14.23
N SER A 22 3.76 -17.12 -13.24
CA SER A 22 2.50 -16.41 -12.96
C SER A 22 1.31 -17.36 -12.80
N LEU A 23 1.49 -18.42 -12.01
CA LEU A 23 0.43 -19.37 -11.69
C LEU A 23 -0.70 -18.69 -10.92
N ILE A 24 -0.36 -17.67 -10.13
CA ILE A 24 -1.30 -16.80 -9.43
C ILE A 24 -1.17 -15.42 -10.08
N LEU A 25 -2.27 -14.90 -10.60
CA LEU A 25 -2.27 -13.56 -11.21
C LEU A 25 -1.95 -12.50 -10.15
N PRO A 26 -1.00 -11.60 -10.44
CA PRO A 26 -0.68 -10.52 -9.52
C PRO A 26 -1.88 -9.58 -9.35
N GLN A 27 -2.10 -9.16 -8.10
CA GLN A 27 -3.13 -8.20 -7.76
C GLN A 27 -2.47 -6.95 -7.19
N ASN A 28 -2.96 -5.79 -7.58
CA ASN A 28 -2.42 -4.51 -7.15
C ASN A 28 -3.51 -3.67 -6.49
N VAL A 29 -3.10 -2.82 -5.55
CA VAL A 29 -3.97 -1.79 -5.01
C VAL A 29 -4.00 -0.65 -6.03
N VAL A 30 -5.18 -0.36 -6.55
CA VAL A 30 -5.36 0.70 -7.54
C VAL A 30 -6.48 1.64 -7.11
N PRO A 31 -6.30 2.95 -7.28
CA PRO A 31 -7.38 3.90 -7.03
C PRO A 31 -8.43 3.82 -8.14
N VAL A 32 -9.69 3.90 -7.75
CA VAL A 32 -10.82 3.96 -8.68
C VAL A 32 -11.56 5.26 -8.44
N ALA A 33 -11.69 6.08 -9.48
CA ALA A 33 -12.32 7.38 -9.38
C ALA A 33 -13.49 7.50 -10.36
N SER A 34 -14.50 8.31 -10.00
CA SER A 34 -15.60 8.59 -10.90
C SER A 34 -15.18 9.61 -11.98
N ASP A 35 -15.98 9.70 -13.04
CA ASP A 35 -15.75 10.64 -14.13
C ASP A 35 -15.78 12.11 -13.70
N THR A 36 -16.34 12.39 -12.51
CA THR A 36 -16.40 13.75 -11.96
C THR A 36 -15.08 14.22 -11.36
N VAL A 37 -14.11 13.30 -11.17
CA VAL A 37 -12.77 13.65 -10.69
C VAL A 37 -11.97 14.22 -11.87
N ASP A 38 -11.55 15.48 -11.76
CA ASP A 38 -10.85 16.17 -12.84
C ASP A 38 -9.37 15.79 -12.96
N GLU A 39 -8.73 16.17 -14.06
CA GLU A 39 -7.33 15.84 -14.34
C GLU A 39 -6.35 16.34 -13.28
N PRO A 40 -6.45 17.55 -12.71
CA PRO A 40 -5.56 17.95 -11.63
C PRO A 40 -5.64 17.03 -10.39
N ALA A 41 -6.84 16.59 -10.04
CA ALA A 41 -7.04 15.65 -8.94
C ALA A 41 -6.49 14.26 -9.27
N VAL A 42 -6.70 13.78 -10.50
CA VAL A 42 -6.14 12.52 -10.99
C VAL A 42 -4.61 12.53 -10.92
N ALA A 43 -3.99 13.62 -11.32
CA ALA A 43 -2.53 13.76 -11.26
C ALA A 43 -1.99 13.67 -9.83
N ILE A 44 -2.69 14.25 -8.86
CA ILE A 44 -2.33 14.16 -7.44
C ILE A 44 -2.45 12.72 -6.94
N ILE A 45 -3.55 12.05 -7.27
CA ILE A 45 -3.77 10.64 -6.90
C ILE A 45 -2.67 9.76 -7.48
N ASN A 46 -2.32 9.95 -8.75
CA ASN A 46 -1.25 9.19 -9.41
C ASN A 46 0.12 9.45 -8.77
N LYS A 47 0.38 10.67 -8.32
CA LYS A 47 1.61 11.02 -7.62
C LYS A 47 1.74 10.26 -6.30
N VAL A 48 0.65 10.14 -5.56
CA VAL A 48 0.61 9.35 -4.32
C VAL A 48 0.82 7.88 -4.63
N THR A 49 0.09 7.33 -5.59
CA THR A 49 0.16 5.92 -5.98
C THR A 49 1.57 5.53 -6.45
N ALA A 50 2.26 6.41 -7.17
CA ALA A 50 3.62 6.16 -7.65
C ALA A 50 4.63 5.98 -6.51
N GLN A 51 4.37 6.57 -5.35
CA GLN A 51 5.24 6.44 -4.17
C GLN A 51 4.90 5.21 -3.32
N LEU A 52 3.72 4.62 -3.53
CA LEU A 52 3.21 3.53 -2.69
C LEU A 52 3.65 2.18 -3.24
N GLY A 53 4.80 1.70 -2.77
CA GLY A 53 5.31 0.37 -3.14
C GLY A 53 4.89 -0.71 -2.15
N MET A 54 5.31 -1.95 -2.42
CA MET A 54 5.00 -3.10 -1.55
C MET A 54 5.56 -2.92 -0.15
N THR A 55 6.78 -2.42 -0.02
CA THR A 55 7.42 -2.15 1.27
C THR A 55 6.61 -1.17 2.10
N ASP A 56 6.08 -0.13 1.44
CA ASP A 56 5.22 0.86 2.11
C ASP A 56 3.92 0.23 2.60
N LEU A 57 3.27 -0.59 1.77
CA LEU A 57 2.03 -1.28 2.16
C LEU A 57 2.23 -2.18 3.37
N ILE A 58 3.32 -2.94 3.39
CA ILE A 58 3.66 -3.80 4.53
C ILE A 58 3.84 -2.97 5.80
N ALA A 59 4.60 -1.88 5.71
CA ALA A 59 4.87 -1.00 6.85
C ALA A 59 3.58 -0.33 7.37
N LEU A 60 2.73 0.14 6.47
CA LEU A 60 1.45 0.76 6.84
C LEU A 60 0.51 -0.23 7.52
N ASN A 61 0.43 -1.46 6.98
CA ASN A 61 -0.38 -2.52 7.57
C ASN A 61 0.16 -2.94 8.93
N GLN A 62 1.47 -2.99 9.09
CA GLN A 62 2.10 -3.31 10.36
C GLN A 62 1.76 -2.27 11.43
N ARG A 63 1.80 -0.98 11.10
CA ARG A 63 1.39 0.08 12.01
C ARG A 63 -0.08 -0.05 12.42
N SER A 64 -0.95 -0.43 11.47
CA SER A 64 -2.36 -0.64 11.76
C SER A 64 -2.59 -1.76 12.78
N VAL A 65 -1.84 -2.84 12.66
CA VAL A 65 -1.97 -4.01 13.55
C VAL A 65 -1.28 -3.77 14.89
N ASP A 66 -0.03 -3.29 14.89
CA ASP A 66 0.80 -3.19 16.08
C ASP A 66 0.48 -1.97 16.93
N GLU A 67 0.24 -0.82 16.30
CA GLU A 67 -0.01 0.44 17.00
C GLU A 67 -1.50 0.74 17.17
N GLU A 68 -2.36 0.02 16.46
CA GLU A 68 -3.82 0.21 16.50
C GLU A 68 -4.24 1.67 16.23
N LEU A 69 -3.45 2.39 15.43
CA LEU A 69 -3.72 3.77 15.07
C LEU A 69 -4.82 3.87 14.02
N PRO A 70 -5.61 4.95 14.03
CA PRO A 70 -6.59 5.17 12.96
C PRO A 70 -5.90 5.33 11.60
N SER A 71 -6.57 4.85 10.55
CA SER A 71 -6.04 4.92 9.18
C SER A 71 -5.67 6.33 8.75
N SER A 72 -6.44 7.34 9.18
CA SER A 72 -6.17 8.74 8.88
C SER A 72 -4.84 9.21 9.43
N LYS A 73 -4.47 8.78 10.64
CA LYS A 73 -3.18 9.12 11.26
C LYS A 73 -2.03 8.46 10.52
N ILE A 74 -2.17 7.17 10.21
CA ILE A 74 -1.15 6.40 9.50
C ILE A 74 -0.91 7.01 8.12
N ALA A 75 -1.98 7.32 7.39
CA ALA A 75 -1.89 7.93 6.07
C ALA A 75 -1.25 9.33 6.11
N SER A 76 -1.63 10.15 7.07
CA SER A 76 -1.07 11.50 7.24
C SER A 76 0.43 11.46 7.52
N ASP A 77 0.86 10.57 8.40
CA ASP A 77 2.29 10.40 8.73
C ASP A 77 3.08 9.95 7.49
N TRP A 78 2.56 8.98 6.74
CA TRP A 78 3.21 8.49 5.53
C TRP A 78 3.31 9.56 4.44
N LEU A 79 2.23 10.30 4.21
CA LEU A 79 2.21 11.39 3.22
C LEU A 79 3.21 12.49 3.58
N THR A 80 3.32 12.83 4.86
CA THR A 80 4.29 13.79 5.36
C THR A 80 5.72 13.30 5.16
N GLU A 81 5.99 12.04 5.50
CA GLU A 81 7.30 11.42 5.33
C GLU A 81 7.75 11.42 3.86
N LYS A 82 6.82 11.17 2.93
CA LYS A 82 7.10 11.19 1.49
C LYS A 82 7.14 12.59 0.88
N GLY A 83 6.86 13.61 1.66
CA GLY A 83 6.83 14.99 1.17
C GLY A 83 5.65 15.30 0.24
N LEU A 84 4.56 14.55 0.39
CA LEU A 84 3.37 14.73 -0.45
C LEU A 84 2.37 15.71 0.14
N ILE A 85 2.50 16.02 1.43
CA ILE A 85 1.73 17.07 2.11
C ILE A 85 2.63 17.86 3.05
#